data_4a8842cc18ba3427cccb2b843d9c7971
#
_entry.id   4a8842cc18ba3427cccb2b843d9c7971
#
_cell.length_a   1.000
_cell.length_b   1.000
_cell.length_c   1.000
_cell.angle_alpha   90.00
_cell.angle_beta   90.00
_cell.angle_gamma   90.00
#
_symmetry.space_group_name_H-M   'P 1'
#
loop_
_entity.id
_entity.type
_entity.pdbx_description
1 polymer ?
#
loop_
_entity_poly.entity_id
_entity_poly.type
_entity_poly.pdbx_seq_one_letter_code
_entity_poly.pdbx_strand_id
1 'polypeptide(L)'
;MKSAVLAALSALNSCPMQPNITVRLQRELFDAAAEAAQLTRGRSDVGALVQFTGICRGAEEGEPIAALTLEHYPGMAEAEIERHVGEALARWPLMGVTVIHRYGRLSPGEPIVLVIAASSHRAAAFAAAEFLMDYLKTRAPFWKQVETANAANWVDAKATDDAAAERWRERDDAAE
;
A
#
# COMPACT_ATOMS: atom_id res chain seq x y z
N MET A 1 35.00 -23.28 -28.88
CA MET A 1 35.42 -22.43 -27.73
C MET A 1 34.71 -21.08 -27.64
N LYS A 2 34.05 -20.53 -28.70
CA LYS A 2 33.34 -19.25 -28.65
C LYS A 2 31.95 -19.31 -27.99
N SER A 3 31.31 -20.50 -27.92
CA SER A 3 29.93 -20.68 -27.39
C SER A 3 29.87 -20.65 -25.85
N ALA A 4 30.91 -21.10 -25.16
CA ALA A 4 30.96 -21.15 -23.71
C ALA A 4 31.21 -19.76 -23.05
N VAL A 5 31.92 -18.88 -23.76
CA VAL A 5 32.19 -17.52 -23.28
C VAL A 5 30.96 -16.61 -23.39
N LEU A 6 30.11 -16.80 -24.42
CA LEU A 6 28.83 -16.07 -24.52
C LEU A 6 27.84 -16.47 -23.45
N ALA A 7 27.80 -17.77 -23.07
CA ALA A 7 26.93 -18.25 -21.99
C ALA A 7 27.38 -17.74 -20.61
N ALA A 8 28.71 -17.61 -20.39
CA ALA A 8 29.25 -17.07 -19.13
C ALA A 8 29.03 -15.55 -18.99
N LEU A 9 29.03 -14.81 -20.08
CA LEU A 9 28.74 -13.35 -20.08
C LEU A 9 27.23 -13.06 -19.86
N SER A 10 26.33 -13.97 -20.27
CA SER A 10 24.89 -13.85 -20.00
C SER A 10 24.52 -14.13 -18.54
N ALA A 11 25.32 -14.89 -17.81
CA ALA A 11 25.10 -15.20 -16.39
C ALA A 11 25.58 -14.09 -15.44
N LEU A 12 26.39 -13.15 -15.88
CA LEU A 12 26.95 -12.09 -15.06
C LEU A 12 26.05 -10.83 -14.94
N ASN A 13 24.94 -10.79 -15.65
CA ASN A 13 24.04 -9.60 -15.67
C ASN A 13 22.74 -9.75 -14.86
N SER A 14 22.60 -10.75 -14.02
CA SER A 14 21.44 -10.89 -13.14
C SER A 14 21.78 -10.58 -11.67
N CYS A 15 22.30 -9.38 -11.42
CA CYS A 15 22.13 -8.82 -10.09
C CYS A 15 20.62 -8.55 -9.90
N PRO A 16 19.94 -9.17 -8.93
CA PRO A 16 18.52 -8.90 -8.72
C PRO A 16 18.36 -7.40 -8.47
N MET A 17 17.62 -6.73 -9.34
CA MET A 17 17.33 -5.31 -9.14
C MET A 17 16.65 -5.13 -7.79
N GLN A 18 17.15 -4.21 -6.99
CA GLN A 18 16.55 -3.88 -5.70
C GLN A 18 15.08 -3.48 -5.87
N PRO A 19 14.19 -3.88 -4.94
CA PRO A 19 12.81 -3.44 -4.97
C PRO A 19 12.72 -1.91 -4.93
N ASN A 20 11.87 -1.35 -5.77
CA ASN A 20 11.58 0.09 -5.72
C ASN A 20 10.52 0.35 -4.66
N ILE A 21 10.89 1.01 -3.55
CA ILE A 21 10.02 1.25 -2.42
C ILE A 21 9.75 2.74 -2.28
N THR A 22 8.47 3.10 -2.17
CA THR A 22 8.02 4.45 -1.89
C THR A 22 6.98 4.42 -0.76
N VAL A 23 7.25 5.11 0.34
CA VAL A 23 6.28 5.40 1.41
C VAL A 23 6.19 6.90 1.57
N ARG A 24 4.99 7.46 1.46
CA ARG A 24 4.77 8.91 1.61
C ARG A 24 3.46 9.20 2.34
N LEU A 25 3.51 10.14 3.28
CA LEU A 25 2.34 10.82 3.82
C LEU A 25 2.31 12.24 3.29
N GLN A 26 1.19 12.66 2.68
CA GLN A 26 1.10 13.95 2.01
C GLN A 26 -0.32 14.52 2.05
N ARG A 27 -0.46 15.83 1.89
CA ARG A 27 -1.76 16.51 1.74
C ARG A 27 -2.22 16.55 0.28
N GLU A 28 -1.25 16.67 -0.61
CA GLU A 28 -1.45 16.87 -2.03
C GLU A 28 -2.06 15.61 -2.69
N LEU A 29 -2.72 15.82 -3.81
CA LEU A 29 -3.17 14.72 -4.67
C LEU A 29 -1.97 13.95 -5.21
N PHE A 30 -2.16 12.66 -5.44
CA PHE A 30 -1.21 11.81 -6.13
C PHE A 30 -1.75 11.41 -7.50
N ASP A 31 -0.85 11.19 -8.45
CA ASP A 31 -1.15 10.60 -9.74
C ASP A 31 -0.85 9.10 -9.69
N ALA A 32 -1.89 8.30 -9.50
CA ALA A 32 -1.75 6.85 -9.39
C ALA A 32 -1.17 6.19 -10.66
N ALA A 33 -1.44 6.75 -11.84
CA ALA A 33 -0.89 6.24 -13.09
C ALA A 33 0.61 6.55 -13.20
N ALA A 34 1.03 7.74 -12.79
CA ALA A 34 2.45 8.11 -12.77
C ALA A 34 3.22 7.26 -11.75
N GLU A 35 2.68 7.00 -10.58
CA GLU A 35 3.29 6.14 -9.55
C GLU A 35 3.43 4.69 -10.06
N ALA A 36 2.39 4.14 -10.68
CA ALA A 36 2.44 2.81 -11.28
C ALA A 36 3.50 2.72 -12.39
N ALA A 37 3.58 3.74 -13.25
CA ALA A 37 4.58 3.80 -14.31
C ALA A 37 6.03 3.85 -13.78
N GLN A 38 6.25 4.47 -12.61
CA GLN A 38 7.58 4.49 -11.98
C GLN A 38 8.05 3.10 -11.57
N LEU A 39 7.14 2.25 -11.04
CA LEU A 39 7.49 0.88 -10.62
C LEU A 39 7.86 -0.04 -11.79
N THR A 40 7.35 0.22 -12.96
CA THR A 40 7.57 -0.62 -14.15
C THR A 40 8.61 -0.07 -15.13
N ARG A 41 9.04 1.18 -14.94
CA ARG A 41 9.96 1.85 -15.87
C ARG A 41 11.31 1.15 -15.98
N GLY A 42 11.63 0.70 -17.18
CA GLY A 42 12.90 0.01 -17.47
C GLY A 42 13.00 -1.40 -16.89
N ARG A 43 11.86 -1.99 -16.44
CA ARG A 43 11.80 -3.33 -15.84
C ARG A 43 11.07 -4.30 -16.76
N SER A 44 11.73 -5.38 -17.14
CA SER A 44 11.15 -6.49 -17.89
C SER A 44 10.80 -7.70 -17.03
N ASP A 45 11.13 -7.65 -15.74
CA ASP A 45 10.95 -8.70 -14.75
C ASP A 45 9.61 -8.57 -14.00
N VAL A 46 8.96 -7.40 -14.03
CA VAL A 46 7.63 -7.18 -13.47
C VAL A 46 6.57 -7.80 -14.38
N GLY A 47 5.92 -8.85 -13.91
CA GLY A 47 4.85 -9.55 -14.63
C GLY A 47 3.45 -9.22 -14.13
N ALA A 48 3.33 -8.59 -12.94
CA ALA A 48 2.06 -8.21 -12.33
C ALA A 48 2.20 -6.93 -11.50
N LEU A 49 1.20 -6.07 -11.62
CA LEU A 49 1.06 -4.86 -10.83
C LEU A 49 -0.38 -4.80 -10.32
N VAL A 50 -0.55 -4.74 -9.00
CA VAL A 50 -1.84 -4.57 -8.34
C VAL A 50 -1.88 -3.18 -7.72
N GLN A 51 -2.91 -2.42 -8.04
CA GLN A 51 -3.13 -1.08 -7.51
C GLN A 51 -4.47 -1.03 -6.79
N PHE A 52 -4.45 -0.52 -5.56
CA PHE A 52 -5.62 -0.14 -4.80
C PHE A 52 -5.62 1.36 -4.56
N THR A 53 -6.77 1.99 -4.81
CA THR A 53 -6.99 3.41 -4.46
C THR A 53 -8.22 3.51 -3.57
N GLY A 54 -8.02 3.95 -2.32
CA GLY A 54 -9.11 4.27 -1.41
C GLY A 54 -9.62 5.69 -1.67
N ILE A 55 -10.94 5.85 -1.71
CA ILE A 55 -11.60 7.12 -2.04
C ILE A 55 -12.53 7.53 -0.89
N CYS A 56 -12.58 8.82 -0.59
CA CYS A 56 -13.52 9.39 0.38
C CYS A 56 -14.95 9.22 -0.13
N ARG A 57 -15.77 8.48 0.63
CA ARG A 57 -17.18 8.26 0.27
C ARG A 57 -18.01 9.51 0.56
N GLY A 58 -19.10 9.69 -0.18
CA GLY A 58 -20.05 10.80 0.01
C GLY A 58 -21.06 10.56 1.13
N ALA A 59 -21.12 9.37 1.70
CA ALA A 59 -22.00 9.03 2.81
C ALA A 59 -21.39 7.95 3.70
N GLU A 60 -21.73 7.94 5.00
CA GLU A 60 -21.45 6.89 5.96
C GLU A 60 -22.74 6.51 6.68
N GLU A 61 -23.08 5.22 6.70
CA GLU A 61 -24.31 4.69 7.32
C GLU A 61 -25.61 5.36 6.83
N GLY A 62 -25.59 5.82 5.59
CA GLY A 62 -26.73 6.51 4.97
C GLY A 62 -26.76 8.03 5.14
N GLU A 63 -25.92 8.57 6.05
CA GLU A 63 -25.82 10.01 6.28
C GLU A 63 -24.79 10.65 5.34
N PRO A 64 -25.13 11.75 4.64
CA PRO A 64 -24.19 12.49 3.82
C PRO A 64 -23.04 13.06 4.65
N ILE A 65 -21.81 12.89 4.16
CA ILE A 65 -20.64 13.50 4.77
C ILE A 65 -20.17 14.71 3.96
N ALA A 66 -19.83 15.79 4.66
CA ALA A 66 -19.30 17.02 4.07
C ALA A 66 -17.80 16.90 3.81
N ALA A 67 -17.09 16.25 4.73
CA ALA A 67 -15.66 15.98 4.61
C ALA A 67 -15.22 14.85 5.55
N LEU A 68 -14.03 14.32 5.25
CA LEU A 68 -13.26 13.42 6.10
C LEU A 68 -11.96 14.11 6.47
N THR A 69 -11.66 14.23 7.77
CA THR A 69 -10.36 14.70 8.23
C THR A 69 -9.56 13.53 8.80
N LEU A 70 -8.34 13.39 8.31
CA LEU A 70 -7.39 12.39 8.77
C LEU A 70 -6.21 13.09 9.42
N GLU A 71 -5.93 12.72 10.66
CA GLU A 71 -4.76 13.19 11.41
C GLU A 71 -3.83 12.02 11.69
N HIS A 72 -2.55 12.30 11.85
CA HIS A 72 -1.53 11.31 12.19
C HIS A 72 -0.47 11.93 13.09
N TYR A 73 0.28 11.10 13.79
CA TYR A 73 1.46 11.55 14.51
C TYR A 73 2.67 11.47 13.57
N PRO A 74 3.30 12.63 13.23
CA PRO A 74 4.44 12.67 12.32
C PRO A 74 5.58 11.76 12.76
N GLY A 75 6.14 10.99 11.82
CA GLY A 75 7.21 10.03 12.04
C GLY A 75 6.74 8.66 12.54
N MET A 76 5.65 8.59 13.32
CA MET A 76 5.12 7.29 13.81
C MET A 76 4.36 6.56 12.70
N ALA A 77 3.51 7.27 11.96
CA ALA A 77 2.71 6.65 10.91
C ALA A 77 3.59 6.18 9.75
N GLU A 78 4.58 6.98 9.35
CA GLU A 78 5.56 6.60 8.35
C GLU A 78 6.33 5.34 8.76
N ALA A 79 6.90 5.33 9.98
CA ALA A 79 7.67 4.20 10.49
C ALA A 79 6.84 2.91 10.56
N GLU A 80 5.57 2.99 10.96
CA GLU A 80 4.69 1.84 11.03
C GLU A 80 4.33 1.32 9.63
N ILE A 81 4.10 2.19 8.64
CA ILE A 81 3.87 1.79 7.26
C ILE A 81 5.13 1.15 6.68
N GLU A 82 6.31 1.74 6.89
CA GLU A 82 7.59 1.20 6.42
C GLU A 82 7.86 -0.19 7.02
N ARG A 83 7.54 -0.41 8.30
CA ARG A 83 7.64 -1.71 8.94
C ARG A 83 6.79 -2.76 8.22
N HIS A 84 5.53 -2.47 7.91
CA HIS A 84 4.66 -3.41 7.21
C HIS A 84 5.06 -3.62 5.75
N VAL A 85 5.61 -2.61 5.08
CA VAL A 85 6.22 -2.77 3.75
C VAL A 85 7.41 -3.72 3.83
N GLY A 86 8.25 -3.60 4.87
CA GLY A 86 9.35 -4.55 5.14
C GLY A 86 8.86 -5.98 5.34
N GLU A 87 7.78 -6.17 6.10
CA GLU A 87 7.15 -7.48 6.29
C GLU A 87 6.60 -8.05 4.97
N ALA A 88 5.94 -7.23 4.15
CA ALA A 88 5.46 -7.65 2.84
C ALA A 88 6.61 -8.11 1.92
N LEU A 89 7.73 -7.39 1.92
CA LEU A 89 8.92 -7.76 1.15
C LEU A 89 9.57 -9.06 1.64
N ALA A 90 9.49 -9.34 2.94
CA ALA A 90 9.99 -10.59 3.51
C ALA A 90 9.09 -11.81 3.16
N ARG A 91 7.78 -11.59 3.02
CA ARG A 91 6.79 -12.66 2.74
C ARG A 91 6.66 -13.00 1.25
N TRP A 92 6.80 -12.01 0.38
CA TRP A 92 6.55 -12.19 -1.05
C TRP A 92 7.68 -11.64 -1.91
N PRO A 93 7.95 -12.25 -3.08
CA PRO A 93 8.95 -11.77 -4.03
C PRO A 93 8.44 -10.50 -4.75
N LEU A 94 8.47 -9.37 -4.03
CA LEU A 94 8.05 -8.10 -4.57
C LEU A 94 9.22 -7.38 -5.24
N MET A 95 8.92 -6.76 -6.36
CA MET A 95 9.84 -5.96 -7.16
C MET A 95 9.67 -4.46 -6.96
N GLY A 96 8.56 -4.09 -6.31
CA GLY A 96 8.30 -2.72 -5.92
C GLY A 96 7.03 -2.59 -5.12
N VAL A 97 7.01 -1.59 -4.23
CA VAL A 97 5.86 -1.23 -3.40
C VAL A 97 5.77 0.29 -3.34
N THR A 98 4.58 0.81 -3.59
CA THR A 98 4.27 2.22 -3.33
C THR A 98 3.11 2.29 -2.35
N VAL A 99 3.29 3.01 -1.24
CA VAL A 99 2.22 3.37 -0.31
C VAL A 99 2.22 4.88 -0.17
N ILE A 100 1.11 5.50 -0.56
CA ILE A 100 0.89 6.94 -0.37
C ILE A 100 -0.40 7.10 0.42
N HIS A 101 -0.34 7.79 1.55
CA HIS A 101 -1.54 8.09 2.33
C HIS A 101 -1.67 9.60 2.48
N ARG A 102 -2.86 10.13 2.17
CA ARG A 102 -3.17 11.54 2.37
C ARG A 102 -3.68 11.77 3.79
N TYR A 103 -3.40 12.93 4.32
CA TYR A 103 -3.91 13.43 5.59
C TYR A 103 -4.47 14.86 5.46
N GLY A 104 -5.11 15.33 6.51
CA GLY A 104 -5.84 16.58 6.52
C GLY A 104 -7.28 16.41 6.05
N ARG A 105 -7.94 17.51 5.67
CA ARG A 105 -9.34 17.54 5.27
C ARG A 105 -9.50 17.11 3.82
N LEU A 106 -10.33 16.11 3.57
CA LEU A 106 -10.59 15.47 2.28
C LEU A 106 -12.08 15.58 1.95
N SER A 107 -12.40 15.94 0.71
CA SER A 107 -13.78 16.00 0.23
C SER A 107 -14.26 14.64 -0.31
N PRO A 108 -15.57 14.37 -0.33
CA PRO A 108 -16.12 13.24 -1.03
C PRO A 108 -15.64 13.14 -2.49
N GLY A 109 -15.26 11.93 -2.91
CA GLY A 109 -14.68 11.66 -4.22
C GLY A 109 -13.17 11.83 -4.31
N GLU A 110 -12.52 12.46 -3.32
CA GLU A 110 -11.06 12.57 -3.32
C GLU A 110 -10.37 11.26 -2.93
N PRO A 111 -9.23 10.93 -3.56
CA PRO A 111 -8.40 9.79 -3.16
C PRO A 111 -7.77 10.04 -1.80
N ILE A 112 -7.74 8.99 -0.97
CA ILE A 112 -7.19 8.97 0.39
C ILE A 112 -5.86 8.25 0.42
N VAL A 113 -5.82 7.06 -0.16
CA VAL A 113 -4.70 6.13 -0.06
C VAL A 113 -4.45 5.44 -1.39
N LEU A 114 -3.19 5.23 -1.70
CA LEU A 114 -2.71 4.44 -2.82
C LEU A 114 -1.80 3.34 -2.30
N VAL A 115 -2.07 2.11 -2.68
CA VAL A 115 -1.17 0.97 -2.50
C VAL A 115 -0.92 0.34 -3.85
N ILE A 116 0.36 0.21 -4.24
CA ILE A 116 0.75 -0.51 -5.44
C ILE A 116 1.76 -1.58 -5.05
N ALA A 117 1.53 -2.82 -5.46
CA ALA A 117 2.45 -3.93 -5.31
C ALA A 117 2.82 -4.49 -6.68
N ALA A 118 4.12 -4.55 -6.97
CA ALA A 118 4.68 -5.08 -8.20
C ALA A 118 5.44 -6.38 -7.93
N SER A 119 5.18 -7.41 -8.71
CA SER A 119 5.83 -8.74 -8.61
C SER A 119 5.95 -9.39 -9.98
N SER A 120 6.75 -10.46 -10.11
CA SER A 120 6.77 -11.32 -11.30
C SER A 120 5.46 -12.06 -11.52
N HIS A 121 4.70 -12.35 -10.44
CA HIS A 121 3.47 -13.13 -10.50
C HIS A 121 2.32 -12.46 -9.75
N ARG A 122 1.11 -12.57 -10.32
CA ARG A 122 -0.10 -11.95 -9.78
C ARG A 122 -0.43 -12.35 -8.34
N ALA A 123 -0.18 -13.60 -7.95
CA ALA A 123 -0.53 -14.09 -6.61
C ALA A 123 0.16 -13.30 -5.50
N ALA A 124 1.48 -13.05 -5.64
CA ALA A 124 2.25 -12.24 -4.69
C ALA A 124 1.79 -10.78 -4.69
N ALA A 125 1.51 -10.20 -5.87
CA ALA A 125 1.07 -8.82 -5.96
C ALA A 125 -0.30 -8.60 -5.29
N PHE A 126 -1.27 -9.50 -5.48
CA PHE A 126 -2.57 -9.43 -4.80
C PHE A 126 -2.44 -9.63 -3.29
N ALA A 127 -1.70 -10.66 -2.85
CA ALA A 127 -1.53 -10.94 -1.44
C ALA A 127 -0.85 -9.78 -0.69
N ALA A 128 0.19 -9.20 -1.26
CA ALA A 128 0.88 -8.06 -0.68
C ALA A 128 0.01 -6.80 -0.62
N ALA A 129 -0.76 -6.51 -1.66
CA ALA A 129 -1.65 -5.34 -1.67
C ALA A 129 -2.76 -5.49 -0.62
N GLU A 130 -3.36 -6.68 -0.48
CA GLU A 130 -4.37 -6.98 0.54
C GLU A 130 -3.79 -6.88 1.95
N PHE A 131 -2.64 -7.49 2.20
CA PHE A 131 -1.91 -7.40 3.46
C PHE A 131 -1.66 -5.96 3.89
N LEU A 132 -1.08 -5.16 3.00
CA LEU A 132 -0.79 -3.75 3.29
C LEU A 132 -2.06 -2.95 3.60
N MET A 133 -3.16 -3.21 2.88
CA MET A 133 -4.43 -2.52 3.14
C MET A 133 -5.04 -2.89 4.47
N ASP A 134 -5.00 -4.16 4.89
CA ASP A 134 -5.51 -4.59 6.18
C ASP A 134 -4.76 -3.91 7.34
N TYR A 135 -3.43 -3.81 7.22
CA TYR A 135 -2.62 -3.12 8.23
C TYR A 135 -2.79 -1.60 8.22
N LEU A 136 -2.91 -0.98 7.05
CA LEU A 136 -3.18 0.47 6.95
C LEU A 136 -4.49 0.86 7.63
N LYS A 137 -5.48 -0.03 7.62
CA LYS A 137 -6.78 0.21 8.27
C LYS A 137 -6.78 -0.02 9.77
N THR A 138 -5.89 -0.86 10.29
CA THR A 138 -5.94 -1.32 11.69
C THR A 138 -4.77 -0.84 12.53
N ARG A 139 -3.58 -0.72 11.95
CA ARG A 139 -2.34 -0.46 12.69
C ARG A 139 -1.71 0.88 12.39
N ALA A 140 -1.97 1.46 11.21
CA ALA A 140 -1.47 2.79 10.92
C ALA A 140 -2.17 3.82 11.84
N PRO A 141 -1.40 4.63 12.60
CA PRO A 141 -1.97 5.54 13.60
C PRO A 141 -2.56 6.78 12.94
N PHE A 142 -3.73 6.58 12.31
CA PHE A 142 -4.56 7.66 11.78
C PHE A 142 -5.81 7.82 12.62
N TRP A 143 -6.09 9.05 13.04
CA TRP A 143 -7.37 9.43 13.63
C TRP A 143 -8.28 9.95 12.53
N LYS A 144 -9.50 9.40 12.47
CA LYS A 144 -10.50 9.71 11.47
C LYS A 144 -11.62 10.55 12.09
N GLN A 145 -11.87 11.75 11.57
CA GLN A 145 -13.02 12.56 11.90
C GLN A 145 -13.93 12.69 10.69
N VAL A 146 -15.21 12.40 10.87
CA VAL A 146 -16.23 12.57 9.84
C VAL A 146 -17.02 13.84 10.12
N GLU A 147 -17.07 14.74 9.14
CA GLU A 147 -17.87 15.96 9.18
C GLU A 147 -19.19 15.71 8.42
N THR A 148 -20.30 15.95 9.08
CA THR A 148 -21.65 16.01 8.49
C THR A 148 -22.15 17.47 8.48
N ALA A 149 -23.35 17.71 7.95
CA ALA A 149 -23.94 19.04 8.01
C ALA A 149 -24.17 19.57 9.44
N ASN A 150 -24.27 18.67 10.42
CA ASN A 150 -24.70 18.99 11.79
C ASN A 150 -23.63 18.71 12.87
N ALA A 151 -22.59 17.96 12.56
CA ALA A 151 -21.60 17.52 13.54
C ALA A 151 -20.26 17.11 12.90
N ALA A 152 -19.21 17.13 13.72
CA ALA A 152 -17.91 16.52 13.41
C ALA A 152 -17.58 15.50 14.48
N ASN A 153 -17.51 14.22 14.13
CA ASN A 153 -17.33 13.12 15.07
C ASN A 153 -16.05 12.34 14.76
N TRP A 154 -15.26 12.03 15.79
CA TRP A 154 -14.18 11.07 15.69
C TRP A 154 -14.75 9.66 15.56
N VAL A 155 -14.17 8.85 14.68
CA VAL A 155 -14.63 7.49 14.37
C VAL A 155 -13.52 6.51 14.67
N ASP A 156 -13.83 5.51 15.50
CA ASP A 156 -12.94 4.41 15.81
C ASP A 156 -12.76 3.43 14.63
N ALA A 157 -11.68 2.65 14.66
CA ALA A 157 -11.48 1.56 13.72
C ALA A 157 -12.61 0.52 13.84
N LYS A 158 -13.01 -0.07 12.70
CA LYS A 158 -14.08 -1.08 12.70
C LYS A 158 -13.52 -2.44 13.14
N ALA A 159 -14.25 -3.17 13.98
CA ALA A 159 -13.88 -4.52 14.42
C ALA A 159 -13.66 -5.52 13.26
N THR A 160 -14.32 -5.30 12.10
CA THR A 160 -14.12 -6.10 10.89
C THR A 160 -12.71 -5.92 10.31
N ASP A 161 -12.11 -4.75 10.47
CA ASP A 161 -10.77 -4.47 9.97
C ASP A 161 -9.71 -5.17 10.85
N ASP A 162 -9.93 -5.25 12.17
CA ASP A 162 -9.06 -5.99 13.10
C ASP A 162 -9.03 -7.49 12.78
N ALA A 163 -10.20 -8.10 12.51
CA ALA A 163 -10.27 -9.51 12.11
C ALA A 163 -9.54 -9.79 10.78
N ALA A 164 -9.59 -8.84 9.83
CA ALA A 164 -8.86 -8.96 8.57
C ALA A 164 -7.33 -8.94 8.77
N ALA A 165 -6.83 -8.13 9.70
CA ALA A 165 -5.40 -8.10 10.03
C ALA A 165 -4.94 -9.37 10.79
N GLU A 166 -5.79 -9.96 11.65
CA GLU A 166 -5.45 -11.14 12.45
C GLU A 166 -5.16 -12.37 11.59
N ARG A 167 -5.87 -12.57 10.48
CA ARG A 167 -5.66 -13.70 9.56
C ARG A 167 -4.22 -13.80 9.02
N TRP A 168 -3.46 -12.71 9.03
CA TRP A 168 -2.08 -12.70 8.57
C TRP A 168 -1.10 -13.26 9.60
N ARG A 169 -1.45 -13.19 10.90
CA ARG A 169 -0.68 -13.81 12.00
C ARG A 169 -0.86 -15.31 12.01
N GLU A 170 -2.11 -15.79 11.87
CA GLU A 170 -2.41 -17.23 11.85
C GLU A 170 -1.72 -17.95 10.68
N ARG A 171 -1.50 -17.26 9.56
CA ARG A 171 -0.78 -17.82 8.40
C ARG A 171 0.72 -17.97 8.63
N ASP A 172 1.32 -17.16 9.47
CA ASP A 172 2.74 -17.29 9.82
C ASP A 172 2.94 -18.50 10.76
N ASP A 173 2.07 -18.65 11.77
CA ASP A 173 2.11 -19.79 12.71
C ASP A 173 1.85 -21.13 12.04
N ALA A 174 1.14 -21.16 10.91
CA ALA A 174 0.88 -22.38 10.13
C ALA A 174 1.99 -22.75 9.13
N ALA A 175 2.96 -21.85 8.91
CA ALA A 175 4.07 -22.03 7.97
C ALA A 175 5.39 -22.45 8.67
N GLU A 176 5.44 -22.43 10.02
CA GLU A 176 6.51 -22.98 10.84
C GLU A 176 6.25 -24.46 11.18
#